data_52eab627fd12c9751de527049f9ec9d4
#
_entry.id   52eab627fd12c9751de527049f9ec9d4
#
_cell.length_a   1.000
_cell.length_b   1.000
_cell.length_c   1.000
_cell.angle_alpha   90.00
_cell.angle_beta   90.00
_cell.angle_gamma   90.00
#
_symmetry.space_group_name_H-M   'P 1'
#
loop_
_entity.id
_entity.type
_entity.pdbx_description
1 polymer ?
#
loop_
_entity_poly.entity_id
_entity_poly.type
_entity_poly.pdbx_seq_one_letter_code
_entity_poly.pdbx_strand_id
1 'polypeptide(L)'
;MINKFILIFFFLIITACDFKPIFSQKNEKIFNFGISKIDISGETIVNTIFRRGLVNYTKIKSENNYDIEINSKIIKEVISRDTKGDAASYKLTLITSVLILNNQKEKAVTKYKEIFEYMDNDDSFELKQYESTIKKNLAENIINKIILDIARLRDNAN
;
A
#
# COMPACT_ATOMS: atom_id res chain seq x y z
N MET A 1 53.72 7.84 -11.78
CA MET A 1 53.25 7.11 -10.58
C MET A 1 51.88 7.62 -10.08
N ILE A 2 51.56 8.87 -10.26
CA ILE A 2 50.26 9.50 -9.81
C ILE A 2 49.03 8.87 -10.46
N ASN A 3 49.09 8.49 -11.76
CA ASN A 3 47.94 7.90 -12.45
C ASN A 3 47.45 6.54 -11.91
N LYS A 4 48.33 5.73 -11.33
CA LYS A 4 47.95 4.43 -10.75
C LYS A 4 47.22 4.60 -9.41
N PHE A 5 47.56 5.62 -8.63
CA PHE A 5 46.89 5.93 -7.37
C PHE A 5 45.47 6.49 -7.58
N ILE A 6 45.27 7.30 -8.60
CA ILE A 6 43.97 7.84 -8.98
C ILE A 6 43.03 6.71 -9.43
N LEU A 7 43.52 5.72 -10.16
CA LEU A 7 42.73 4.60 -10.66
C LEU A 7 42.31 3.66 -9.54
N ILE A 8 43.16 3.45 -8.53
CA ILE A 8 42.83 2.65 -7.34
C ILE A 8 41.81 3.40 -6.47
N PHE A 9 41.90 4.72 -6.31
CA PHE A 9 40.97 5.51 -5.56
C PHE A 9 39.57 5.57 -6.20
N PHE A 10 39.48 5.56 -7.54
CA PHE A 10 38.22 5.49 -8.28
C PHE A 10 37.52 4.14 -8.12
N PHE A 11 38.26 3.04 -7.98
CA PHE A 11 37.70 1.69 -7.77
C PHE A 11 37.14 1.50 -6.35
N LEU A 12 37.61 2.24 -5.36
CA LEU A 12 37.14 2.19 -3.97
C LEU A 12 35.77 2.88 -3.76
N ILE A 13 35.35 3.76 -4.68
CA ILE A 13 34.09 4.49 -4.55
C ILE A 13 32.89 3.66 -5.04
N ILE A 14 33.11 2.59 -5.83
CA ILE A 14 32.03 1.81 -6.46
C ILE A 14 31.43 0.78 -5.48
N THR A 15 32.04 0.50 -4.34
CA THR A 15 31.58 -0.52 -3.39
C THR A 15 30.63 0.01 -2.30
N ALA A 16 30.23 1.29 -2.34
CA ALA A 16 29.48 1.95 -1.25
C ALA A 16 27.95 1.95 -1.41
N CYS A 17 27.39 1.27 -2.42
CA CYS A 17 25.94 1.12 -2.54
C CYS A 17 25.50 -0.29 -2.13
N ASP A 18 25.64 -0.63 -0.85
CA ASP A 18 24.90 -1.75 -0.26
C ASP A 18 23.46 -1.29 0.07
N PHE A 19 22.67 -1.07 -0.99
CA PHE A 19 21.24 -0.83 -0.86
C PHE A 19 20.57 -2.15 -0.50
N LYS A 20 20.51 -2.45 0.79
CA LYS A 20 19.68 -3.54 1.31
C LYS A 20 18.25 -3.05 1.31
N PRO A 21 17.35 -3.60 0.47
CA PRO A 21 15.95 -3.26 0.54
C PRO A 21 15.43 -3.60 1.94
N ILE A 22 14.90 -2.62 2.63
CA ILE A 22 14.42 -2.71 4.03
C ILE A 22 13.33 -3.78 4.18
N PHE A 23 12.75 -4.24 3.07
CA PHE A 23 11.68 -5.24 2.99
C PHE A 23 12.16 -6.66 2.63
N SER A 24 13.46 -6.93 2.48
CA SER A 24 13.95 -8.28 2.18
C SER A 24 14.33 -9.03 3.44
N GLN A 25 13.66 -10.16 3.66
CA GLN A 25 14.03 -11.29 4.56
C GLN A 25 14.14 -11.05 6.08
N LYS A 26 14.25 -9.81 6.58
CA LYS A 26 14.29 -9.56 8.03
C LYS A 26 12.90 -9.49 8.65
N ASN A 27 11.85 -9.36 7.84
CA ASN A 27 10.48 -9.15 8.27
C ASN A 27 9.67 -10.44 8.50
N GLU A 28 10.16 -11.62 8.10
CA GLU A 28 9.46 -12.89 8.37
C GLU A 28 9.30 -13.17 9.87
N LYS A 29 10.21 -12.65 10.71
CA LYS A 29 10.09 -12.75 12.18
C LYS A 29 9.20 -11.66 12.81
N ILE A 30 8.96 -10.54 12.12
CA ILE A 30 8.17 -9.41 12.65
C ILE A 30 6.67 -9.68 12.49
N PHE A 31 6.28 -10.40 11.43
CA PHE A 31 4.87 -10.67 11.12
C PHE A 31 4.54 -12.16 11.31
N ASN A 32 4.63 -12.64 12.57
CA ASN A 32 4.21 -14.01 12.91
C ASN A 32 2.69 -14.08 13.07
N PHE A 33 1.96 -13.71 12.02
CA PHE A 33 0.51 -13.91 11.90
C PHE A 33 0.18 -14.42 10.50
N GLY A 34 -0.92 -15.14 10.39
CA GLY A 34 -1.49 -15.59 9.12
C GLY A 34 -2.84 -14.92 8.85
N ILE A 35 -3.26 -14.94 7.59
CA ILE A 35 -4.61 -14.57 7.19
C ILE A 35 -5.30 -15.83 6.67
N SER A 36 -6.37 -16.28 7.34
CA SER A 36 -7.11 -17.48 6.93
C SER A 36 -8.08 -17.19 5.80
N LYS A 37 -8.76 -16.06 5.86
CA LYS A 37 -9.78 -15.66 4.90
C LYS A 37 -9.68 -14.18 4.57
N ILE A 38 -9.91 -13.84 3.30
CA ILE A 38 -9.97 -12.46 2.82
C ILE A 38 -11.23 -12.29 1.98
N ASP A 39 -12.19 -11.54 2.51
CA ASP A 39 -13.38 -11.09 1.79
C ASP A 39 -13.19 -9.63 1.38
N ILE A 40 -13.28 -9.35 0.08
CA ILE A 40 -13.04 -8.00 -0.46
C ILE A 40 -14.21 -7.60 -1.33
N SER A 41 -14.75 -6.41 -1.06
CA SER A 41 -15.85 -5.79 -1.79
C SER A 41 -15.57 -4.32 -2.11
N GLY A 42 -16.35 -3.75 -3.04
CA GLY A 42 -16.24 -2.35 -3.46
C GLY A 42 -15.53 -2.16 -4.79
N GLU A 43 -14.63 -1.20 -4.90
CA GLU A 43 -13.97 -0.77 -6.15
C GLU A 43 -13.09 -1.87 -6.76
N THR A 44 -13.39 -2.33 -7.97
CA THR A 44 -12.77 -3.52 -8.60
C THR A 44 -11.25 -3.41 -8.74
N ILE A 45 -10.74 -2.24 -9.17
CA ILE A 45 -9.29 -2.04 -9.35
C ILE A 45 -8.58 -2.16 -8.00
N VAL A 46 -9.12 -1.51 -6.98
CA VAL A 46 -8.58 -1.49 -5.62
C VAL A 46 -8.65 -2.88 -5.00
N ASN A 47 -9.75 -3.63 -5.22
CA ASN A 47 -9.92 -5.00 -4.73
C ASN A 47 -8.82 -5.92 -5.24
N THR A 48 -8.44 -5.77 -6.53
CA THR A 48 -7.33 -6.55 -7.11
C THR A 48 -6.00 -6.25 -6.43
N ILE A 49 -5.76 -4.98 -6.08
CA ILE A 49 -4.53 -4.55 -5.40
C ILE A 49 -4.49 -5.10 -3.97
N PHE A 50 -5.59 -4.99 -3.21
CA PHE A 50 -5.70 -5.56 -1.87
C PHE A 50 -5.45 -7.07 -1.89
N ARG A 51 -6.07 -7.80 -2.81
CA ARG A 51 -5.88 -9.25 -2.94
C ARG A 51 -4.42 -9.61 -3.18
N ARG A 52 -3.75 -8.92 -4.11
CA ARG A 52 -2.33 -9.14 -4.42
C ARG A 52 -1.41 -8.82 -3.24
N GLY A 53 -1.68 -7.71 -2.55
CA GLY A 53 -0.84 -7.28 -1.42
C GLY A 53 -0.98 -8.17 -0.19
N LEU A 54 -2.14 -8.77 0.03
CA LEU A 54 -2.42 -9.59 1.20
C LEU A 54 -2.23 -11.10 0.97
N VAL A 55 -2.16 -11.57 -0.30
CA VAL A 55 -2.08 -13.00 -0.62
C VAL A 55 -0.88 -13.72 -0.01
N ASN A 56 0.23 -13.05 0.20
CA ASN A 56 1.41 -13.67 0.80
C ASN A 56 1.18 -14.04 2.27
N TYR A 57 0.34 -13.31 2.97
CA TYR A 57 -0.01 -13.58 4.38
C TYR A 57 -0.96 -14.76 4.53
N THR A 58 -1.68 -15.16 3.47
CA THR A 58 -2.53 -16.38 3.50
C THR A 58 -1.72 -17.66 3.45
N LYS A 59 -0.43 -17.59 3.09
CA LYS A 59 0.48 -18.73 3.02
C LYS A 59 1.26 -18.95 4.31
N ILE A 60 1.19 -18.00 5.25
CA ILE A 60 1.91 -18.08 6.52
C ILE A 60 1.15 -19.02 7.46
N LYS A 61 1.82 -20.07 7.91
CA LYS A 61 1.31 -20.94 8.97
C LYS A 61 1.66 -20.33 10.31
N SER A 62 0.67 -19.83 11.03
CA SER A 62 0.82 -19.21 12.34
C SER A 62 -0.28 -19.70 13.27
N GLU A 63 -0.03 -19.69 14.58
CA GLU A 63 -1.07 -19.92 15.59
C GLU A 63 -2.06 -18.75 15.64
N ASN A 64 -1.58 -17.54 15.29
CA ASN A 64 -2.39 -16.33 15.21
C ASN A 64 -2.88 -16.11 13.80
N ASN A 65 -4.08 -16.60 13.49
CA ASN A 65 -4.71 -16.42 12.19
C ASN A 65 -5.89 -15.46 12.30
N TYR A 66 -6.04 -14.62 11.29
CA TYR A 66 -7.11 -13.62 11.21
C TYR A 66 -7.92 -13.79 9.93
N ASP A 67 -9.22 -13.56 10.03
CA ASP A 67 -10.09 -13.35 8.88
C ASP A 67 -10.24 -11.84 8.69
N ILE A 68 -10.23 -11.38 7.43
CA ILE A 68 -10.28 -9.97 7.10
C ILE A 68 -11.40 -9.72 6.10
N GLU A 69 -12.27 -8.77 6.44
CA GLU A 69 -13.28 -8.25 5.52
C GLU A 69 -12.94 -6.81 5.15
N ILE A 70 -12.85 -6.53 3.86
CA ILE A 70 -12.46 -5.22 3.32
C ILE A 70 -13.59 -4.71 2.43
N ASN A 71 -14.02 -3.48 2.68
CA ASN A 71 -14.92 -2.76 1.80
C ASN A 71 -14.29 -1.42 1.39
N SER A 72 -14.19 -1.15 0.09
CA SER A 72 -13.53 0.04 -0.44
C SER A 72 -14.45 0.88 -1.32
N LYS A 73 -14.28 2.21 -1.24
CA LYS A 73 -14.96 3.20 -2.08
C LYS A 73 -13.99 4.27 -2.53
N ILE A 74 -14.01 4.60 -3.82
CA ILE A 74 -13.30 5.75 -4.37
C ILE A 74 -14.30 6.88 -4.64
N ILE A 75 -13.87 8.10 -4.30
CA ILE A 75 -14.59 9.35 -4.59
C ILE A 75 -13.62 10.24 -5.37
N LYS A 76 -14.04 10.69 -6.55
CA LYS A 76 -13.33 11.71 -7.35
C LYS A 76 -14.14 12.98 -7.32
N GLU A 77 -13.49 14.09 -6.96
CA GLU A 77 -14.10 15.43 -6.87
C GLU A 77 -13.25 16.42 -7.68
N VAL A 78 -13.91 17.35 -8.36
CA VAL A 78 -13.24 18.51 -8.97
C VAL A 78 -13.00 19.53 -7.84
N ILE A 79 -11.75 19.95 -7.64
CA ILE A 79 -11.38 20.93 -6.59
C ILE A 79 -11.07 22.31 -7.14
N SER A 80 -10.72 22.42 -8.42
CA SER A 80 -10.61 23.71 -9.10
C SER A 80 -11.06 23.63 -10.55
N ARG A 81 -11.42 24.77 -11.10
CA ARG A 81 -11.79 24.95 -12.51
C ARG A 81 -10.94 26.04 -13.13
N ASP A 82 -10.72 25.94 -14.43
CA ASP A 82 -10.05 26.97 -15.22
C ASP A 82 -10.98 28.15 -15.54
N THR A 83 -10.48 29.12 -16.29
CA THR A 83 -11.22 30.32 -16.70
C THR A 83 -12.37 30.02 -17.67
N LYS A 84 -12.38 28.83 -18.33
CA LYS A 84 -13.42 28.37 -19.23
C LYS A 84 -14.50 27.55 -18.50
N GLY A 85 -14.27 27.20 -17.23
CA GLY A 85 -15.14 26.39 -16.41
C GLY A 85 -14.81 24.88 -16.47
N ASP A 86 -13.79 24.46 -17.21
CA ASP A 86 -13.34 23.09 -17.25
C ASP A 86 -12.60 22.70 -15.97
N ALA A 87 -12.58 21.42 -15.64
CA ALA A 87 -11.88 20.96 -14.46
C ALA A 87 -10.37 21.18 -14.61
N ALA A 88 -9.73 21.85 -13.65
CA ALA A 88 -8.30 22.10 -13.64
C ALA A 88 -7.55 21.21 -12.63
N SER A 89 -8.23 20.75 -11.58
CA SER A 89 -7.65 19.78 -10.65
C SER A 89 -8.71 18.93 -9.98
N TYR A 90 -8.27 17.76 -9.54
CA TYR A 90 -9.09 16.73 -8.93
C TYR A 90 -8.55 16.32 -7.57
N LYS A 91 -9.46 15.84 -6.73
CA LYS A 91 -9.16 15.15 -5.49
C LYS A 91 -9.72 13.72 -5.59
N LEU A 92 -8.85 12.75 -5.38
CA LEU A 92 -9.21 11.33 -5.31
C LEU A 92 -9.10 10.88 -3.86
N THR A 93 -10.21 10.38 -3.32
CA THR A 93 -10.28 9.88 -1.94
C THR A 93 -10.59 8.40 -1.98
N LEU A 94 -9.70 7.57 -1.42
CA LEU A 94 -9.96 6.16 -1.15
C LEU A 94 -10.37 6.00 0.31
N ILE A 95 -11.57 5.47 0.53
CA ILE A 95 -12.09 5.11 1.85
C ILE A 95 -12.17 3.60 1.91
N THR A 96 -11.59 3.00 2.95
CA THR A 96 -11.57 1.54 3.15
C THR A 96 -11.98 1.22 4.58
N SER A 97 -13.04 0.45 4.75
CA SER A 97 -13.44 -0.13 6.03
C SER A 97 -12.90 -1.55 6.11
N VAL A 98 -12.25 -1.86 7.21
CA VAL A 98 -11.64 -3.17 7.47
C VAL A 98 -12.14 -3.72 8.78
N LEU A 99 -12.70 -4.93 8.73
CA LEU A 99 -13.07 -5.73 9.90
C LEU A 99 -12.04 -6.86 10.03
N ILE A 100 -11.44 -6.98 11.20
CA ILE A 100 -10.48 -8.03 11.54
C ILE A 100 -11.12 -8.94 12.58
N LEU A 101 -11.17 -10.25 12.27
CA LEU A 101 -11.74 -11.27 13.14
C LEU A 101 -10.66 -12.31 13.50
N ASN A 102 -10.78 -12.86 14.71
CA ASN A 102 -10.00 -14.02 15.13
C ASN A 102 -10.96 -15.03 15.76
N ASN A 103 -10.99 -16.27 15.25
CA ASN A 103 -11.94 -17.29 15.65
C ASN A 103 -13.41 -16.80 15.62
N GLN A 104 -13.77 -16.11 14.52
CA GLN A 104 -15.10 -15.49 14.29
C GLN A 104 -15.50 -14.41 15.32
N LYS A 105 -14.58 -13.99 16.19
CA LYS A 105 -14.80 -12.87 17.11
C LYS A 105 -14.15 -11.62 16.55
N GLU A 106 -14.90 -10.53 16.56
CA GLU A 106 -14.38 -9.23 16.17
C GLU A 106 -13.21 -8.82 17.08
N LYS A 107 -12.11 -8.39 16.47
CA LYS A 107 -10.94 -7.84 17.17
C LYS A 107 -10.75 -6.37 16.90
N ALA A 108 -11.02 -5.92 15.68
CA ALA A 108 -10.94 -4.51 15.33
C ALA A 108 -11.81 -4.17 14.14
N VAL A 109 -12.40 -2.98 14.17
CA VAL A 109 -13.00 -2.31 13.01
C VAL A 109 -12.26 -1.01 12.80
N THR A 110 -11.65 -0.85 11.63
CA THR A 110 -10.86 0.35 11.31
C THR A 110 -11.32 0.92 9.98
N LYS A 111 -11.39 2.24 9.91
CA LYS A 111 -11.68 2.97 8.68
C LYS A 111 -10.47 3.79 8.28
N TYR A 112 -9.89 3.44 7.14
CA TYR A 112 -8.77 4.17 6.54
C TYR A 112 -9.29 5.15 5.51
N LYS A 113 -8.61 6.29 5.41
CA LYS A 113 -8.87 7.32 4.39
C LYS A 113 -7.53 7.80 3.85
N GLU A 114 -7.35 7.68 2.54
CA GLU A 114 -6.22 8.21 1.79
C GLU A 114 -6.72 9.21 0.76
N ILE A 115 -5.97 10.30 0.58
CA ILE A 115 -6.34 11.39 -0.33
C ILE A 115 -5.15 11.70 -1.22
N PHE A 116 -5.42 11.98 -2.48
CA PHE A 116 -4.44 12.50 -3.42
C PHE A 116 -5.07 13.58 -4.31
N GLU A 117 -4.39 14.71 -4.46
CA GLU A 117 -4.80 15.81 -5.32
C GLU A 117 -3.87 15.88 -6.54
N TYR A 118 -4.42 16.11 -7.70
CA TYR A 118 -3.68 16.15 -8.95
C TYR A 118 -4.31 17.11 -9.96
N MET A 119 -3.48 17.60 -10.88
CA MET A 119 -3.91 18.46 -11.98
C MET A 119 -4.58 17.64 -13.08
N ASP A 120 -5.47 18.27 -13.83
CA ASP A 120 -5.97 17.73 -15.08
C ASP A 120 -4.86 17.60 -16.12
N ASN A 121 -5.06 16.77 -17.12
CA ASN A 121 -4.18 16.59 -18.26
C ASN A 121 -5.05 16.57 -19.52
N ASP A 122 -4.68 17.34 -20.53
CA ASP A 122 -5.36 17.42 -21.83
C ASP A 122 -5.41 16.05 -22.52
N ASP A 123 -4.44 15.17 -22.26
CA ASP A 123 -4.47 13.77 -22.70
C ASP A 123 -5.26 12.90 -21.73
N SER A 124 -6.49 12.57 -22.15
CA SER A 124 -7.40 11.74 -21.34
C SER A 124 -6.88 10.31 -21.10
N PHE A 125 -6.01 9.78 -21.96
CA PHE A 125 -5.41 8.45 -21.78
C PHE A 125 -4.33 8.49 -20.70
N GLU A 126 -3.43 9.48 -20.78
CA GLU A 126 -2.40 9.69 -19.76
C GLU A 126 -3.03 9.95 -18.38
N LEU A 127 -4.09 10.78 -18.35
CA LEU A 127 -4.81 11.06 -17.11
C LEU A 127 -5.37 9.79 -16.47
N LYS A 128 -6.02 8.91 -17.26
CA LYS A 128 -6.53 7.62 -16.75
C LYS A 128 -5.42 6.69 -16.23
N GLN A 129 -4.29 6.66 -16.91
CA GLN A 129 -3.14 5.85 -16.51
C GLN A 129 -2.53 6.39 -15.19
N TYR A 130 -2.43 7.72 -15.07
CA TYR A 130 -2.00 8.40 -13.87
C TYR A 130 -2.94 8.13 -12.69
N GLU A 131 -4.26 8.25 -12.88
CA GLU A 131 -5.26 7.93 -11.87
C GLU A 131 -5.19 6.46 -11.42
N SER A 132 -4.93 5.54 -12.34
CA SER A 132 -4.73 4.12 -11.99
C SER A 132 -3.51 3.94 -11.07
N THR A 133 -2.43 4.67 -11.34
CA THR A 133 -1.23 4.67 -10.50
C THR A 133 -1.51 5.27 -9.11
N ILE A 134 -2.26 6.38 -9.06
CA ILE A 134 -2.68 6.98 -7.78
C ILE A 134 -3.50 5.97 -6.96
N LYS A 135 -4.52 5.34 -7.56
CA LYS A 135 -5.35 4.32 -6.89
C LYS A 135 -4.51 3.18 -6.33
N LYS A 136 -3.51 2.73 -7.09
CA LYS A 136 -2.56 1.72 -6.63
C LYS A 136 -1.80 2.18 -5.39
N ASN A 137 -1.19 3.36 -5.44
CA ASN A 137 -0.40 3.89 -4.33
C ASN A 137 -1.25 4.08 -3.06
N LEU A 138 -2.47 4.62 -3.19
CA LEU A 138 -3.39 4.78 -2.07
C LEU A 138 -3.76 3.43 -1.43
N ALA A 139 -4.03 2.41 -2.26
CA ALA A 139 -4.34 1.07 -1.77
C ALA A 139 -3.14 0.40 -1.09
N GLU A 140 -1.93 0.53 -1.63
CA GLU A 140 -0.69 0.02 -1.03
C GLU A 140 -0.41 0.65 0.34
N ASN A 141 -0.65 1.96 0.49
CA ASN A 141 -0.55 2.64 1.78
C ASN A 141 -1.51 2.05 2.82
N ILE A 142 -2.76 1.78 2.40
CA ILE A 142 -3.75 1.16 3.30
C ILE A 142 -3.35 -0.28 3.64
N ILE A 143 -2.84 -1.08 2.70
CA ILE A 143 -2.35 -2.44 2.96
C ILE A 143 -1.29 -2.42 4.06
N ASN A 144 -0.32 -1.52 3.97
CA ASN A 144 0.72 -1.39 4.98
C ASN A 144 0.15 -1.07 6.37
N LYS A 145 -0.88 -0.20 6.44
CA LYS A 145 -1.56 0.13 7.70
C LYS A 145 -2.32 -1.08 8.26
N ILE A 146 -3.04 -1.84 7.41
CA ILE A 146 -3.74 -3.07 7.82
C ILE A 146 -2.75 -4.07 8.42
N ILE A 147 -1.62 -4.31 7.76
CA ILE A 147 -0.58 -5.25 8.22
C ILE A 147 -0.03 -4.83 9.58
N LEU A 148 0.24 -3.53 9.78
CA LEU A 148 0.72 -3.00 11.05
C LEU A 148 -0.33 -3.15 12.16
N ASP A 149 -1.60 -2.92 11.87
CA ASP A 149 -2.68 -3.05 12.85
C ASP A 149 -2.89 -4.51 13.27
N ILE A 150 -2.81 -5.47 12.33
CA ILE A 150 -2.86 -6.91 12.68
C ILE A 150 -1.66 -7.29 13.55
N ALA A 151 -0.45 -6.80 13.25
CA ALA A 151 0.72 -7.07 14.07
C ALA A 151 0.55 -6.55 15.50
N ARG A 152 -0.03 -5.35 15.68
CA ARG A 152 -0.34 -4.78 17.01
C ARG A 152 -1.39 -5.59 17.77
N LEU A 153 -2.43 -6.07 17.09
CA LEU A 153 -3.47 -6.92 17.72
C LEU A 153 -2.88 -8.21 18.27
N ARG A 154 -1.91 -8.81 17.58
CA ARG A 154 -1.18 -9.97 18.06
C ARG A 154 -0.39 -9.66 19.33
N ASP A 155 0.34 -8.54 19.35
CA ASP A 155 1.20 -8.17 20.48
C ASP A 155 0.40 -7.85 21.76
N ASN A 156 -0.84 -7.38 21.60
CA ASN A 156 -1.77 -7.12 22.71
C ASN A 156 -2.51 -8.40 23.19
N ALA A 157 -2.36 -9.53 22.51
CA ALA A 157 -3.02 -10.79 22.86
C ALA A 157 -2.13 -11.73 23.67
N ASN A 158 -0.85 -11.39 23.81
CA ASN A 158 0.14 -12.06 24.66
C ASN A 158 0.34 -11.32 25.98
#